data_5f1fa64cf7bc8fe801c6567758b8ede8
#
_entry.id   5f1fa64cf7bc8fe801c6567758b8ede8
#
_cell.length_a   1.000
_cell.length_b   1.000
_cell.length_c   1.000
_cell.angle_alpha   90.00
_cell.angle_beta   90.00
_cell.angle_gamma   90.00
#
_symmetry.space_group_name_H-M   'P 1'
#
loop_
_entity.id
_entity.type
_entity.pdbx_description
1 polymer ?
#
loop_
_entity_poly.entity_id
_entity_poly.type
_entity_poly.pdbx_seq_one_letter_code
_entity_poly.pdbx_strand_id
1 'polypeptide(L)'
;TLCLDVRKGEWSAKAAALLHVPCSAFAPLVQPGEHAGWVSESLCKTLGFSQSVSVTLAGHDHMVGARALQMMPGDILNSTGTTEGILLDTQPTLDEQAKRDKLANGCYSLANQFTLFASLPVGGFALEWLRNTFRLTDEEIAVSLNRGYADYLAGNWSLDDIPVFIPHLRGSGSPYKNRHTRGLFYGLGDTLNIDMLISSVSLGLTMEFANCFACFNVPGTSVLKVIGPATHNPLWLQLKADILQRPVEAIAFSEAVSVGALLTAAPDIPPPQVTIAQRLLPNRARY
;
A
#
# COMPACT_ATOMS: atom_id res chain seq x y z
N THR A 1 1.06 -18.36 -7.56
CA THR A 1 0.80 -19.31 -8.65
C THR A 1 0.00 -18.71 -9.80
N LEU A 2 -0.87 -17.74 -9.53
CA LEU A 2 -1.87 -17.17 -10.46
C LEU A 2 -2.90 -18.22 -10.99
N CYS A 3 -3.00 -19.36 -10.32
CA CYS A 3 -3.89 -20.45 -10.71
C CYS A 3 -5.17 -20.55 -9.87
N LEU A 4 -5.36 -19.70 -8.86
CA LEU A 4 -6.60 -19.65 -8.08
C LEU A 4 -7.72 -18.96 -8.89
N ASP A 5 -8.85 -19.63 -9.05
CA ASP A 5 -10.11 -18.99 -9.45
C ASP A 5 -10.74 -18.37 -8.19
N VAL A 6 -10.57 -17.06 -8.03
CA VAL A 6 -11.02 -16.35 -6.81
C VAL A 6 -12.53 -16.37 -6.62
N ARG A 7 -13.32 -16.54 -7.70
CA ARG A 7 -14.78 -16.61 -7.65
C ARG A 7 -15.27 -17.94 -7.11
N LYS A 8 -14.57 -19.02 -7.51
CA LYS A 8 -14.93 -20.39 -7.12
C LYS A 8 -14.23 -20.84 -5.84
N GLY A 9 -13.10 -20.19 -5.48
CA GLY A 9 -12.26 -20.61 -4.38
C GLY A 9 -11.57 -21.96 -4.63
N GLU A 10 -11.26 -22.26 -5.89
CA GLU A 10 -10.63 -23.52 -6.29
C GLU A 10 -9.48 -23.31 -7.28
N TRP A 11 -8.63 -24.31 -7.46
CA TRP A 11 -7.59 -24.28 -8.49
C TRP A 11 -8.20 -24.32 -9.88
N SER A 12 -7.84 -23.38 -10.73
CA SER A 12 -8.31 -23.30 -12.12
C SER A 12 -7.63 -24.35 -12.98
N ALA A 13 -8.38 -25.36 -13.42
CA ALA A 13 -7.87 -26.36 -14.36
C ALA A 13 -7.36 -25.74 -15.66
N LYS A 14 -8.01 -24.67 -16.13
CA LYS A 14 -7.58 -23.93 -17.34
C LYS A 14 -6.22 -23.24 -17.12
N ALA A 15 -6.01 -22.59 -15.98
CA ALA A 15 -4.73 -21.94 -15.68
C ALA A 15 -3.62 -22.98 -15.44
N ALA A 16 -3.92 -24.07 -14.74
CA ALA A 16 -2.99 -25.18 -14.53
C ALA A 16 -2.55 -25.83 -15.85
N ALA A 17 -3.47 -26.03 -16.79
CA ALA A 17 -3.17 -26.56 -18.11
C ALA A 17 -2.22 -25.66 -18.91
N LEU A 18 -2.35 -24.33 -18.81
CA LEU A 18 -1.42 -23.37 -19.45
C LEU A 18 0.01 -23.48 -18.90
N LEU A 19 0.16 -23.94 -17.67
CA LEU A 19 1.46 -24.18 -17.02
C LEU A 19 1.95 -25.62 -17.23
N HIS A 20 1.20 -26.45 -17.93
CA HIS A 20 1.48 -27.89 -18.12
C HIS A 20 1.62 -28.67 -16.82
N VAL A 21 0.83 -28.31 -15.78
CA VAL A 21 0.79 -29.00 -14.48
C VAL A 21 -0.63 -29.44 -14.15
N PRO A 22 -0.83 -30.60 -13.51
CA PRO A 22 -2.14 -31.02 -13.05
C PRO A 22 -2.54 -30.22 -11.79
N CYS A 23 -3.85 -30.02 -11.57
CA CYS A 23 -4.32 -29.36 -10.33
C CYS A 23 -3.89 -30.07 -9.05
N SER A 24 -3.66 -31.40 -9.10
CA SER A 24 -3.14 -32.18 -7.98
C SER A 24 -1.71 -31.85 -7.57
N ALA A 25 -0.96 -31.08 -8.38
CA ALA A 25 0.35 -30.59 -8.03
C ALA A 25 0.31 -29.40 -7.04
N PHE A 26 -0.86 -28.76 -6.89
CA PHE A 26 -1.04 -27.66 -5.95
C PHE A 26 -1.47 -28.18 -4.57
N ALA A 27 -1.04 -27.49 -3.51
CA ALA A 27 -1.46 -27.79 -2.16
C ALA A 27 -2.99 -27.60 -1.99
N PRO A 28 -3.61 -28.29 -1.02
CA PRO A 28 -4.99 -28.01 -0.64
C PRO A 28 -5.17 -26.53 -0.29
N LEU A 29 -6.32 -25.98 -0.65
CA LEU A 29 -6.69 -24.62 -0.31
C LEU A 29 -7.23 -24.60 1.13
N VAL A 30 -6.80 -23.61 1.90
CA VAL A 30 -7.26 -23.33 3.26
C VAL A 30 -7.81 -21.90 3.26
N GLN A 31 -8.99 -21.72 3.82
CA GLN A 31 -9.62 -20.41 3.92
C GLN A 31 -8.99 -19.59 5.04
N PRO A 32 -8.96 -18.25 4.94
CA PRO A 32 -8.55 -17.39 6.05
C PRO A 32 -9.38 -17.68 7.30
N GLY A 33 -8.69 -17.85 8.44
CA GLY A 33 -9.31 -18.20 9.72
C GLY A 33 -9.41 -19.71 10.00
N GLU A 34 -9.26 -20.56 8.98
CA GLU A 34 -9.26 -22.01 9.20
C GLU A 34 -7.96 -22.49 9.85
N HIS A 35 -8.12 -23.56 10.64
CA HIS A 35 -7.01 -24.29 11.25
C HIS A 35 -6.17 -24.97 10.18
N ALA A 36 -4.89 -24.62 10.09
CA ALA A 36 -3.96 -25.19 9.12
C ALA A 36 -3.09 -26.32 9.69
N GLY A 37 -3.01 -26.43 11.02
CA GLY A 37 -2.23 -27.46 11.70
C GLY A 37 -1.81 -27.07 13.10
N TRP A 38 -0.94 -27.88 13.69
CA TRP A 38 -0.36 -27.66 15.02
C TRP A 38 1.15 -27.46 14.93
N VAL A 39 1.67 -26.61 15.79
CA VAL A 39 3.13 -26.49 15.98
C VAL A 39 3.64 -27.82 16.55
N SER A 40 4.77 -28.34 16.04
CA SER A 40 5.33 -29.60 16.51
C SER A 40 5.70 -29.53 18.01
N GLU A 41 5.56 -30.65 18.72
CA GLU A 41 5.89 -30.73 20.16
C GLU A 41 7.36 -30.30 20.42
N SER A 42 8.28 -30.67 19.53
CA SER A 42 9.70 -30.30 19.68
C SER A 42 9.89 -28.79 19.63
N LEU A 43 9.20 -28.11 18.72
CA LEU A 43 9.27 -26.64 18.58
C LEU A 43 8.56 -25.94 19.75
N CYS A 44 7.40 -26.46 20.20
CA CYS A 44 6.72 -25.97 21.39
C CYS A 44 7.64 -26.04 22.64
N LYS A 45 8.34 -27.13 22.83
CA LYS A 45 9.32 -27.27 23.91
C LYS A 45 10.48 -26.30 23.80
N THR A 46 11.03 -26.14 22.59
CA THR A 46 12.14 -25.21 22.34
C THR A 46 11.76 -23.75 22.61
N LEU A 47 10.52 -23.35 22.27
CA LEU A 47 10.00 -22.01 22.48
C LEU A 47 9.37 -21.79 23.87
N GLY A 48 9.32 -22.83 24.73
CA GLY A 48 8.77 -22.74 26.09
C GLY A 48 7.24 -22.67 26.15
N PHE A 49 6.54 -23.10 25.12
CA PHE A 49 5.08 -23.19 25.15
C PHE A 49 4.63 -24.37 26.05
N SER A 50 3.74 -24.09 27.00
CA SER A 50 3.17 -25.09 27.92
C SER A 50 1.99 -25.87 27.32
N GLN A 51 1.46 -25.39 26.19
CA GLN A 51 0.30 -25.99 25.52
C GLN A 51 0.56 -26.11 24.00
N SER A 52 -0.24 -26.95 23.35
CA SER A 52 -0.25 -27.07 21.91
C SER A 52 -0.66 -25.73 21.27
N VAL A 53 0.09 -25.30 20.26
CA VAL A 53 -0.15 -24.04 19.55
C VAL A 53 -0.76 -24.35 18.19
N SER A 54 -1.94 -23.78 17.93
CA SER A 54 -2.63 -23.87 16.66
C SER A 54 -2.00 -22.94 15.63
N VAL A 55 -1.92 -23.40 14.39
CA VAL A 55 -1.53 -22.59 13.23
C VAL A 55 -2.77 -22.27 12.41
N THR A 56 -3.00 -21.00 12.18
CA THR A 56 -4.14 -20.51 11.38
C THR A 56 -3.61 -19.69 10.21
N LEU A 57 -4.24 -19.84 9.04
CA LEU A 57 -3.91 -19.04 7.88
C LEU A 57 -4.65 -17.68 7.96
N ALA A 58 -3.92 -16.58 7.90
CA ALA A 58 -4.52 -15.24 7.91
C ALA A 58 -4.73 -14.67 6.50
N GLY A 59 -3.78 -14.82 5.60
CA GLY A 59 -3.83 -14.30 4.24
C GLY A 59 -2.60 -13.47 3.85
N HIS A 60 -2.77 -12.61 2.86
CA HIS A 60 -1.72 -11.70 2.40
C HIS A 60 -1.64 -10.47 3.33
N ASP A 61 -0.44 -10.02 3.65
CA ASP A 61 -0.14 -8.97 4.63
C ASP A 61 -0.97 -7.68 4.45
N HIS A 62 -1.05 -7.14 3.23
CA HIS A 62 -1.86 -5.94 2.95
C HIS A 62 -3.34 -6.13 3.29
N MET A 63 -3.92 -7.29 2.92
CA MET A 63 -5.31 -7.63 3.20
C MET A 63 -5.54 -7.90 4.68
N VAL A 64 -4.59 -8.58 5.31
CA VAL A 64 -4.62 -8.86 6.75
C VAL A 64 -4.52 -7.56 7.56
N GLY A 65 -3.62 -6.66 7.17
CA GLY A 65 -3.51 -5.34 7.81
C GLY A 65 -4.78 -4.50 7.69
N ALA A 66 -5.46 -4.55 6.55
CA ALA A 66 -6.72 -3.84 6.34
C ALA A 66 -7.82 -4.27 7.33
N ARG A 67 -7.85 -5.55 7.73
CA ARG A 67 -8.80 -6.06 8.74
C ARG A 67 -8.65 -5.36 10.10
N ALA A 68 -7.42 -5.10 10.53
CA ALA A 68 -7.16 -4.41 11.80
C ALA A 68 -7.68 -2.97 11.82
N LEU A 69 -7.80 -2.35 10.65
CA LEU A 69 -8.18 -0.94 10.50
C LEU A 69 -9.68 -0.69 10.47
N GLN A 70 -10.50 -1.73 10.56
CA GLN A 70 -11.96 -1.63 10.53
C GLN A 70 -12.44 -0.75 9.36
N MET A 71 -11.95 -1.05 8.16
CA MET A 71 -12.28 -0.31 6.96
C MET A 71 -13.79 -0.31 6.71
N MET A 72 -14.35 0.85 6.44
CA MET A 72 -15.74 0.99 6.03
C MET A 72 -15.86 0.75 4.51
N PRO A 73 -17.03 0.31 4.02
CA PRO A 73 -17.26 0.19 2.59
C PRO A 73 -16.93 1.50 1.85
N GLY A 74 -16.07 1.43 0.85
CA GLY A 74 -15.61 2.58 0.08
C GLY A 74 -14.35 3.27 0.64
N ASP A 75 -13.87 2.90 1.82
CA ASP A 75 -12.55 3.34 2.28
C ASP A 75 -11.44 2.73 1.43
N ILE A 76 -10.33 3.46 1.32
CA ILE A 76 -9.16 3.03 0.59
C ILE A 76 -7.99 2.96 1.56
N LEU A 77 -7.30 1.84 1.55
CA LEU A 77 -6.06 1.69 2.29
C LEU A 77 -4.88 2.00 1.38
N ASN A 78 -4.03 2.92 1.82
CA ASN A 78 -2.68 3.10 1.30
C ASN A 78 -1.67 2.58 2.34
N SER A 79 -1.09 1.43 2.09
CA SER A 79 0.03 0.93 2.88
C SER A 79 1.34 1.41 2.29
N THR A 80 2.16 2.05 3.13
CA THR A 80 3.43 2.64 2.72
C THR A 80 4.59 1.94 3.39
N GLY A 81 5.63 1.71 2.62
CA GLY A 81 6.88 1.11 3.05
C GLY A 81 7.93 1.43 2.00
N THR A 82 8.82 0.48 1.70
CA THR A 82 9.72 0.52 0.54
C THR A 82 8.93 0.72 -0.77
N THR A 83 7.78 0.09 -0.87
CA THR A 83 6.77 0.20 -1.94
C THR A 83 5.51 0.86 -1.42
N GLU A 84 4.56 1.20 -2.29
CA GLU A 84 3.21 1.59 -1.88
C GLU A 84 2.18 0.58 -2.37
N GLY A 85 1.20 0.28 -1.52
CA GLY A 85 0.03 -0.52 -1.87
C GLY A 85 -1.24 0.32 -1.82
N ILE A 86 -2.15 0.10 -2.76
CA ILE A 86 -3.50 0.66 -2.78
C ILE A 86 -4.47 -0.51 -2.73
N LEU A 87 -5.35 -0.52 -1.75
CA LEU A 87 -6.31 -1.59 -1.52
C LEU A 87 -7.71 -1.02 -1.32
N LEU A 88 -8.66 -1.62 -2.01
CA LEU A 88 -10.08 -1.30 -1.95
C LEU A 88 -10.89 -2.59 -1.85
N ASP A 89 -11.95 -2.58 -1.04
CA ASP A 89 -12.98 -3.62 -1.08
C ASP A 89 -13.73 -3.59 -2.40
N THR A 90 -13.98 -4.76 -2.99
CA THR A 90 -14.67 -4.88 -4.27
C THR A 90 -15.49 -6.17 -4.37
N GLN A 91 -16.14 -6.34 -5.51
CA GLN A 91 -16.82 -7.57 -5.89
C GLN A 91 -15.80 -8.60 -6.45
N PRO A 92 -16.16 -9.90 -6.49
CA PRO A 92 -15.27 -10.97 -6.92
C PRO A 92 -14.88 -10.90 -8.40
N THR A 93 -15.50 -10.04 -9.16
CA THR A 93 -15.29 -9.93 -10.61
C THR A 93 -14.63 -8.60 -10.93
N LEU A 94 -13.42 -8.64 -11.49
CA LEU A 94 -12.83 -7.46 -12.12
C LEU A 94 -13.63 -7.07 -13.36
N ASP A 95 -13.90 -5.77 -13.51
CA ASP A 95 -14.34 -5.22 -14.79
C ASP A 95 -13.21 -5.25 -15.83
N GLU A 96 -13.56 -5.00 -17.08
CA GLU A 96 -12.57 -5.04 -18.17
C GLU A 96 -11.55 -3.91 -18.09
N GLN A 97 -11.91 -2.77 -17.47
CA GLN A 97 -10.97 -1.66 -17.27
C GLN A 97 -9.93 -2.03 -16.23
N ALA A 98 -10.34 -2.54 -15.06
CA ALA A 98 -9.42 -2.99 -14.02
C ALA A 98 -8.43 -4.06 -14.51
N LYS A 99 -8.87 -4.94 -15.42
CA LYS A 99 -7.97 -5.91 -16.07
C LYS A 99 -6.96 -5.24 -16.99
N ARG A 100 -7.40 -4.29 -17.84
CA ARG A 100 -6.49 -3.52 -18.71
C ARG A 100 -5.47 -2.75 -17.90
N ASP A 101 -5.88 -2.17 -16.77
CA ASP A 101 -5.05 -1.40 -15.87
C ASP A 101 -4.19 -2.30 -14.95
N LYS A 102 -4.28 -3.62 -15.14
CA LYS A 102 -3.47 -4.62 -14.46
C LYS A 102 -3.59 -4.57 -12.93
N LEU A 103 -4.79 -4.24 -12.43
CA LEU A 103 -5.09 -4.35 -11.03
C LEU A 103 -5.20 -5.83 -10.63
N ALA A 104 -4.86 -6.13 -9.38
CA ALA A 104 -4.99 -7.48 -8.85
C ALA A 104 -6.30 -7.62 -8.08
N ASN A 105 -7.00 -8.73 -8.29
CA ASN A 105 -8.15 -9.11 -7.49
C ASN A 105 -7.72 -10.25 -6.56
N GLY A 106 -7.92 -10.07 -5.29
CA GLY A 106 -7.54 -11.02 -4.25
C GLY A 106 -8.67 -11.32 -3.28
N CYS A 107 -8.50 -12.39 -2.52
CA CYS A 107 -9.36 -12.66 -1.38
C CYS A 107 -8.93 -11.79 -0.21
N TYR A 108 -9.89 -11.25 0.50
CA TYR A 108 -9.67 -10.58 1.77
C TYR A 108 -9.47 -11.60 2.90
N SER A 109 -9.07 -11.15 4.09
CA SER A 109 -8.87 -12.02 5.26
C SER A 109 -10.16 -12.57 5.89
N LEU A 110 -11.30 -12.42 5.22
CA LEU A 110 -12.58 -13.02 5.58
C LEU A 110 -13.17 -13.75 4.39
N ALA A 111 -13.87 -14.85 4.65
CA ALA A 111 -14.60 -15.59 3.63
C ALA A 111 -15.58 -14.68 2.86
N ASN A 112 -15.63 -14.85 1.54
CA ASN A 112 -16.51 -14.09 0.63
C ASN A 112 -16.23 -12.58 0.52
N GLN A 113 -15.11 -12.09 1.02
CA GLN A 113 -14.67 -10.73 0.76
C GLN A 113 -13.58 -10.70 -0.30
N PHE A 114 -13.62 -9.71 -1.16
CA PHE A 114 -12.69 -9.53 -2.28
C PHE A 114 -12.08 -8.14 -2.24
N THR A 115 -10.87 -8.04 -2.75
CA THR A 115 -10.13 -6.79 -2.80
C THR A 115 -9.66 -6.50 -4.22
N LEU A 116 -9.61 -5.22 -4.54
CA LEU A 116 -8.88 -4.70 -5.67
C LEU A 116 -7.59 -4.08 -5.15
N PHE A 117 -6.48 -4.46 -5.75
CA PHE A 117 -5.16 -4.09 -5.26
C PHE A 117 -4.24 -3.64 -6.38
N ALA A 118 -3.46 -2.61 -6.12
CA ALA A 118 -2.32 -2.22 -6.92
C ALA A 118 -1.09 -1.98 -6.04
N SER A 119 0.09 -2.25 -6.59
CA SER A 119 1.36 -1.96 -5.96
C SER A 119 2.20 -1.06 -6.85
N LEU A 120 2.76 -0.01 -6.26
CA LEU A 120 3.78 0.84 -6.83
C LEU A 120 5.15 0.32 -6.37
N PRO A 121 6.08 0.00 -7.28
CA PRO A 121 7.38 -0.58 -6.93
C PRO A 121 8.28 0.32 -6.10
N VAL A 122 7.96 1.60 -6.04
CA VAL A 122 8.70 2.66 -5.35
C VAL A 122 7.74 3.46 -4.47
N GLY A 123 8.06 3.54 -3.19
CA GLY A 123 7.41 4.38 -2.19
C GLY A 123 8.51 5.07 -1.38
N GLY A 124 8.61 4.80 -0.08
CA GLY A 124 9.67 5.31 0.78
C GLY A 124 11.10 5.01 0.28
N PHE A 125 11.25 4.00 -0.57
CA PHE A 125 12.53 3.71 -1.24
C PHE A 125 13.09 4.90 -2.03
N ALA A 126 12.25 5.78 -2.59
CA ALA A 126 12.75 6.94 -3.32
C ALA A 126 13.50 7.92 -2.40
N LEU A 127 12.99 8.15 -1.18
CA LEU A 127 13.67 8.98 -0.17
C LEU A 127 14.95 8.30 0.34
N GLU A 128 14.91 7.00 0.57
CA GLU A 128 16.09 6.21 0.95
C GLU A 128 17.16 6.25 -0.15
N TRP A 129 16.77 6.07 -1.39
CA TRP A 129 17.67 6.17 -2.55
C TRP A 129 18.31 7.56 -2.63
N LEU A 130 17.52 8.64 -2.47
CA LEU A 130 18.02 10.00 -2.48
C LEU A 130 18.97 10.24 -1.33
N ARG A 131 18.62 9.82 -0.09
CA ARG A 131 19.47 9.88 1.07
C ARG A 131 20.84 9.24 0.82
N ASN A 132 20.84 8.01 0.30
CA ASN A 132 22.07 7.26 0.04
C ASN A 132 22.90 7.88 -1.10
N THR A 133 22.24 8.39 -2.16
CA THR A 133 22.89 9.01 -3.32
C THR A 133 23.60 10.30 -2.96
N PHE A 134 22.95 11.15 -2.16
CA PHE A 134 23.49 12.45 -1.74
C PHE A 134 24.16 12.42 -0.36
N ARG A 135 24.26 11.24 0.27
CA ARG A 135 24.89 11.02 1.57
C ARG A 135 24.27 11.87 2.70
N LEU A 136 22.95 12.00 2.67
CA LEU A 136 22.19 12.73 3.68
C LEU A 136 21.93 11.85 4.89
N THR A 137 21.74 12.48 6.04
CA THR A 137 21.25 11.85 7.27
C THR A 137 19.71 11.79 7.27
N ASP A 138 19.13 10.95 8.13
CA ASP A 138 17.68 10.90 8.33
C ASP A 138 17.15 12.23 8.89
N GLU A 139 17.95 12.91 9.71
CA GLU A 139 17.60 14.22 10.27
C GLU A 139 17.55 15.31 9.19
N GLU A 140 18.51 15.35 8.28
CA GLU A 140 18.52 16.28 7.15
C GLU A 140 17.29 16.08 6.24
N ILE A 141 16.93 14.82 5.96
CA ILE A 141 15.70 14.50 5.21
C ILE A 141 14.46 15.00 5.97
N ALA A 142 14.36 14.73 7.27
CA ALA A 142 13.21 15.14 8.07
C ALA A 142 13.08 16.68 8.16
N VAL A 143 14.19 17.39 8.38
CA VAL A 143 14.23 18.86 8.37
C VAL A 143 13.78 19.43 7.04
N SER A 144 14.28 18.87 5.93
CA SER A 144 13.94 19.29 4.58
C SER A 144 12.45 19.05 4.26
N LEU A 145 11.90 17.88 4.64
CA LEU A 145 10.47 17.58 4.48
C LEU A 145 9.58 18.54 5.26
N ASN A 146 9.96 18.87 6.50
CA ASN A 146 9.21 19.82 7.33
C ASN A 146 9.26 21.24 6.76
N ARG A 147 10.42 21.68 6.23
CA ARG A 147 10.56 22.96 5.54
C ARG A 147 9.71 23.00 4.27
N GLY A 148 9.83 21.96 3.44
CA GLY A 148 9.01 21.82 2.22
C GLY A 148 7.51 21.83 2.53
N TYR A 149 7.09 21.24 3.64
CA TYR A 149 5.69 21.28 4.08
C TYR A 149 5.26 22.70 4.51
N ALA A 150 6.08 23.42 5.26
CA ALA A 150 5.80 24.78 5.66
C ALA A 150 5.70 25.71 4.45
N ASP A 151 6.63 25.61 3.50
CA ASP A 151 6.64 26.39 2.28
C ASP A 151 5.43 26.05 1.39
N TYR A 152 5.06 24.77 1.29
CA TYR A 152 3.87 24.36 0.59
C TYR A 152 2.60 24.97 1.20
N LEU A 153 2.45 24.93 2.52
CA LEU A 153 1.30 25.54 3.21
C LEU A 153 1.24 27.06 3.05
N ALA A 154 2.39 27.71 3.05
CA ALA A 154 2.50 29.15 2.84
C ALA A 154 2.23 29.61 1.39
N GLY A 155 2.15 28.65 0.44
CA GLY A 155 2.00 28.97 -0.98
C GLY A 155 3.30 29.43 -1.66
N ASN A 156 4.44 29.15 -1.04
CA ASN A 156 5.77 29.53 -1.58
C ASN A 156 6.29 28.56 -2.64
N TRP A 157 5.58 27.46 -2.90
CA TRP A 157 5.96 26.55 -3.98
C TRP A 157 5.60 27.13 -5.33
N SER A 158 6.59 27.22 -6.22
CA SER A 158 6.38 27.38 -7.65
C SER A 158 6.64 26.04 -8.34
N LEU A 159 5.68 25.55 -9.09
CA LEU A 159 5.85 24.31 -9.85
C LEU A 159 6.91 24.48 -10.96
N ASP A 160 7.20 25.70 -11.38
CA ASP A 160 8.24 25.99 -12.36
C ASP A 160 9.66 25.83 -11.76
N ASP A 161 9.80 25.98 -10.44
CA ASP A 161 11.07 25.88 -9.73
C ASP A 161 11.35 24.47 -9.19
N ILE A 162 10.31 23.64 -9.02
CA ILE A 162 10.46 22.27 -8.48
C ILE A 162 10.63 21.29 -9.64
N PRO A 163 11.75 20.53 -9.70
CA PRO A 163 11.95 19.55 -10.75
C PRO A 163 10.85 18.49 -10.78
N VAL A 164 10.49 18.03 -11.96
CA VAL A 164 9.60 16.88 -12.09
C VAL A 164 10.38 15.60 -11.81
N PHE A 165 9.92 14.81 -10.85
CA PHE A 165 10.46 13.49 -10.57
C PHE A 165 9.54 12.37 -11.04
N ILE A 166 10.04 11.48 -11.89
CA ILE A 166 9.36 10.23 -12.27
C ILE A 166 9.96 9.10 -11.42
N PRO A 167 9.19 8.47 -10.52
CA PRO A 167 9.73 7.56 -9.49
C PRO A 167 9.98 6.14 -9.98
N HIS A 168 10.28 5.92 -11.25
CA HIS A 168 10.45 4.58 -11.84
C HIS A 168 11.85 3.98 -11.57
N LEU A 169 12.39 4.15 -10.35
CA LEU A 169 13.69 3.60 -9.97
C LEU A 169 13.74 2.06 -10.03
N ARG A 170 12.59 1.41 -9.88
CA ARG A 170 12.42 -0.05 -9.96
C ARG A 170 11.35 -0.46 -10.98
N GLY A 171 11.16 0.34 -12.02
CA GLY A 171 10.06 0.18 -12.97
C GLY A 171 8.78 0.87 -12.52
N SER A 172 7.71 0.75 -13.31
CA SER A 172 6.40 1.32 -13.02
C SER A 172 5.40 0.30 -12.48
N GLY A 173 4.45 0.78 -11.67
CA GLY A 173 3.28 0.03 -11.21
C GLY A 173 2.14 0.02 -12.22
N SER A 174 0.91 -0.28 -11.73
CA SER A 174 -0.30 -0.15 -12.53
C SER A 174 -0.50 1.32 -12.95
N PRO A 175 -1.04 1.58 -14.14
CA PRO A 175 -1.57 0.63 -15.14
C PRO A 175 -0.50 -0.01 -16.04
N TYR A 176 0.71 0.50 -16.07
CA TYR A 176 1.70 0.11 -17.07
C TYR A 176 2.43 -1.19 -16.73
N LYS A 177 2.82 -1.40 -15.45
CA LYS A 177 3.61 -2.55 -14.95
C LYS A 177 4.80 -2.88 -15.86
N ASN A 178 5.62 -1.87 -16.14
CA ASN A 178 6.79 -2.01 -16.99
C ASN A 178 8.07 -1.95 -16.14
N ARG A 179 8.75 -3.08 -15.97
CA ARG A 179 10.00 -3.19 -15.21
C ARG A 179 11.21 -2.52 -15.86
N HIS A 180 11.10 -2.13 -17.13
CA HIS A 180 12.20 -1.53 -17.89
C HIS A 180 12.19 -0.01 -17.89
N THR A 181 11.14 0.64 -17.39
CA THR A 181 11.13 2.09 -17.20
C THR A 181 12.17 2.49 -16.16
N ARG A 182 12.65 3.74 -16.26
CA ARG A 182 13.66 4.31 -15.37
C ARG A 182 13.16 5.62 -14.80
N GLY A 183 13.68 5.95 -13.60
CA GLY A 183 13.43 7.25 -12.97
C GLY A 183 14.07 8.39 -13.74
N LEU A 184 13.52 9.59 -13.55
CA LEU A 184 13.96 10.81 -14.23
C LEU A 184 13.75 12.00 -13.30
N PHE A 185 14.74 12.91 -13.25
CA PHE A 185 14.54 14.31 -12.85
C PHE A 185 14.58 15.19 -14.09
N TYR A 186 13.58 16.02 -14.26
CA TYR A 186 13.48 16.97 -15.36
C TYR A 186 13.32 18.39 -14.84
N GLY A 187 13.91 19.38 -15.51
CA GLY A 187 13.81 20.78 -15.13
C GLY A 187 14.81 21.19 -14.06
N LEU A 188 16.01 20.59 -14.05
CA LEU A 188 17.09 21.01 -13.14
C LEU A 188 17.64 22.38 -13.58
N GLY A 189 17.60 23.37 -12.68
CA GLY A 189 18.14 24.69 -12.86
C GLY A 189 19.36 24.96 -11.97
N ASP A 190 19.99 26.11 -12.13
CA ASP A 190 21.18 26.54 -11.36
C ASP A 190 20.84 26.98 -9.92
N THR A 191 19.57 27.25 -9.65
CA THR A 191 19.07 27.57 -8.31
C THR A 191 18.68 26.34 -7.47
N LEU A 192 18.80 25.14 -8.06
CA LEU A 192 18.41 23.90 -7.42
C LEU A 192 19.15 23.67 -6.10
N ASN A 193 18.40 23.30 -5.07
CA ASN A 193 18.92 22.87 -3.78
C ASN A 193 18.35 21.52 -3.36
N ILE A 194 18.84 20.94 -2.27
CA ILE A 194 18.45 19.64 -1.80
C ILE A 194 17.00 19.60 -1.33
N ASP A 195 16.47 20.69 -0.75
CA ASP A 195 15.08 20.75 -0.28
C ASP A 195 14.12 20.68 -1.47
N MET A 196 14.47 21.28 -2.59
CA MET A 196 13.69 21.19 -3.85
C MET A 196 13.69 19.77 -4.41
N LEU A 197 14.82 19.05 -4.36
CA LEU A 197 14.88 17.64 -4.79
C LEU A 197 14.05 16.74 -3.89
N ILE A 198 14.09 16.91 -2.57
CA ILE A 198 13.31 16.13 -1.62
C ILE A 198 11.80 16.41 -1.80
N SER A 199 11.44 17.67 -2.01
CA SER A 199 10.07 18.08 -2.32
C SER A 199 9.58 17.50 -3.66
N SER A 200 10.43 17.53 -4.68
CA SER A 200 10.19 16.91 -5.99
C SER A 200 9.92 15.39 -5.88
N VAL A 201 10.67 14.68 -5.03
CA VAL A 201 10.43 13.25 -4.78
C VAL A 201 9.06 13.03 -4.17
N SER A 202 8.67 13.80 -3.15
CA SER A 202 7.35 13.70 -2.51
C SER A 202 6.21 13.99 -3.49
N LEU A 203 6.37 15.00 -4.34
CA LEU A 203 5.42 15.35 -5.39
C LEU A 203 5.33 14.25 -6.46
N GLY A 204 6.46 13.78 -6.98
CA GLY A 204 6.51 12.74 -8.01
C GLY A 204 5.91 11.42 -7.55
N LEU A 205 6.17 11.00 -6.31
CA LEU A 205 5.53 9.83 -5.70
C LEU A 205 4.01 10.01 -5.61
N THR A 206 3.55 11.21 -5.25
CA THR A 206 2.10 11.49 -5.15
C THR A 206 1.43 11.50 -6.51
N MET A 207 2.08 12.04 -7.54
CA MET A 207 1.56 12.04 -8.91
C MET A 207 1.48 10.62 -9.48
N GLU A 208 2.50 9.79 -9.25
CA GLU A 208 2.46 8.37 -9.64
C GLU A 208 1.37 7.61 -8.89
N PHE A 209 1.21 7.89 -7.59
CA PHE A 209 0.11 7.34 -6.81
C PHE A 209 -1.25 7.76 -7.39
N ALA A 210 -1.44 9.03 -7.71
CA ALA A 210 -2.68 9.55 -8.30
C ALA A 210 -2.99 8.91 -9.66
N ASN A 211 -1.97 8.72 -10.51
CA ASN A 211 -2.09 8.01 -11.79
C ASN A 211 -2.57 6.56 -11.60
N CYS A 212 -1.97 5.84 -10.64
CA CYS A 212 -2.40 4.49 -10.29
C CYS A 212 -3.81 4.49 -9.67
N PHE A 213 -4.08 5.44 -8.78
CA PHE A 213 -5.36 5.59 -8.08
C PHE A 213 -6.52 5.86 -9.05
N ALA A 214 -6.30 6.58 -10.14
CA ALA A 214 -7.30 6.82 -11.19
C ALA A 214 -7.80 5.54 -11.87
N CYS A 215 -7.05 4.42 -11.75
CA CYS A 215 -7.48 3.11 -12.24
C CYS A 215 -8.57 2.45 -11.36
N PHE A 216 -8.81 3.00 -10.16
CA PHE A 216 -9.83 2.52 -9.24
C PHE A 216 -11.09 3.36 -9.41
N ASN A 217 -12.21 2.72 -9.62
CA ASN A 217 -13.50 3.42 -9.65
C ASN A 217 -14.01 3.66 -8.23
N VAL A 218 -13.55 4.75 -7.60
CA VAL A 218 -13.78 5.04 -6.20
C VAL A 218 -14.72 6.23 -6.04
N PRO A 219 -15.75 6.14 -5.16
CA PRO A 219 -16.62 7.28 -4.85
C PRO A 219 -15.81 8.51 -4.38
N GLY A 220 -16.24 9.71 -4.78
CA GLY A 220 -15.58 10.96 -4.40
C GLY A 220 -15.60 11.25 -2.89
N THR A 221 -16.47 10.58 -2.14
CA THR A 221 -16.58 10.68 -0.67
C THR A 221 -15.65 9.76 0.10
N SER A 222 -14.93 8.87 -0.59
CA SER A 222 -14.03 7.91 0.04
C SER A 222 -12.87 8.59 0.76
N VAL A 223 -12.48 8.03 1.89
CA VAL A 223 -11.33 8.46 2.68
C VAL A 223 -10.13 7.60 2.35
N LEU A 224 -8.96 8.23 2.18
CA LEU A 224 -7.70 7.51 2.04
C LEU A 224 -7.09 7.29 3.43
N LYS A 225 -7.11 6.07 3.92
CA LYS A 225 -6.44 5.66 5.15
C LYS A 225 -5.00 5.27 4.85
N VAL A 226 -4.04 5.91 5.50
CA VAL A 226 -2.60 5.68 5.28
C VAL A 226 -1.99 5.02 6.50
N ILE A 227 -1.24 3.95 6.27
CA ILE A 227 -0.42 3.26 7.29
C ILE A 227 1.04 3.17 6.83
N GLY A 228 1.91 2.93 7.80
CA GLY A 228 3.34 2.78 7.55
C GLY A 228 4.13 4.09 7.65
N PRO A 229 5.41 4.09 7.25
CA PRO A 229 6.32 5.24 7.46
C PRO A 229 5.87 6.58 6.88
N ALA A 230 5.06 6.59 5.80
CA ALA A 230 4.55 7.86 5.24
C ALA A 230 3.67 8.64 6.21
N THR A 231 3.13 8.02 7.27
CA THR A 231 2.35 8.72 8.31
C THR A 231 3.17 9.77 9.05
N HIS A 232 4.49 9.71 8.99
CA HIS A 232 5.41 10.67 9.57
C HIS A 232 5.90 11.75 8.58
N ASN A 233 5.39 11.75 7.33
CA ASN A 233 5.74 12.74 6.31
C ASN A 233 4.53 13.63 5.99
N PRO A 234 4.37 14.78 6.69
CA PRO A 234 3.21 15.63 6.55
C PRO A 234 3.10 16.27 5.16
N LEU A 235 4.23 16.54 4.50
CA LEU A 235 4.24 17.02 3.11
C LEU A 235 3.60 16.01 2.17
N TRP A 236 4.03 14.76 2.23
CA TRP A 236 3.53 13.70 1.36
C TRP A 236 2.03 13.42 1.58
N LEU A 237 1.59 13.43 2.85
CA LEU A 237 0.17 13.28 3.20
C LEU A 237 -0.69 14.45 2.67
N GLN A 238 -0.22 15.70 2.82
CA GLN A 238 -0.97 16.86 2.33
C GLN A 238 -1.03 16.89 0.80
N LEU A 239 0.07 16.57 0.12
CA LEU A 239 0.07 16.45 -1.34
C LEU A 239 -0.93 15.39 -1.80
N LYS A 240 -1.03 14.24 -1.11
CA LYS A 240 -2.06 13.24 -1.42
C LYS A 240 -3.48 13.78 -1.23
N ALA A 241 -3.74 14.48 -0.14
CA ALA A 241 -5.07 15.08 0.09
C ALA A 241 -5.44 16.06 -1.02
N ASP A 242 -4.51 16.93 -1.37
CA ASP A 242 -4.73 18.00 -2.35
C ASP A 242 -4.87 17.45 -3.78
N ILE A 243 -3.96 16.58 -4.21
CA ILE A 243 -3.96 16.03 -5.58
C ILE A 243 -5.14 15.07 -5.80
N LEU A 244 -5.47 14.24 -4.80
CA LEU A 244 -6.60 13.31 -4.90
C LEU A 244 -7.95 13.97 -4.59
N GLN A 245 -7.97 15.22 -4.11
CA GLN A 245 -9.16 15.97 -3.71
C GLN A 245 -10.05 15.19 -2.73
N ARG A 246 -9.43 14.52 -1.74
CA ARG A 246 -10.13 13.75 -0.72
C ARG A 246 -9.43 13.77 0.63
N PRO A 247 -10.16 13.51 1.73
CA PRO A 247 -9.55 13.41 3.05
C PRO A 247 -8.52 12.29 3.11
N VAL A 248 -7.40 12.56 3.77
CA VAL A 248 -6.36 11.59 4.09
C VAL A 248 -6.29 11.44 5.60
N GLU A 249 -6.37 10.21 6.09
CA GLU A 249 -6.24 9.86 7.51
C GLU A 249 -4.97 9.05 7.73
N ALA A 250 -4.01 9.63 8.43
CA ALA A 250 -2.84 8.90 8.90
C ALA A 250 -3.21 8.10 10.15
N ILE A 251 -3.10 6.79 10.08
CA ILE A 251 -3.50 5.88 11.15
C ILE A 251 -2.29 5.55 12.01
N ALA A 252 -2.40 5.82 13.31
CA ALA A 252 -1.39 5.44 14.31
C ALA A 252 -1.57 3.96 14.70
N PHE A 253 -1.09 3.07 13.84
CA PHE A 253 -1.21 1.63 14.07
C PHE A 253 0.05 0.92 13.57
N SER A 254 0.97 0.58 14.48
CA SER A 254 2.28 0.03 14.11
C SER A 254 2.22 -1.42 13.64
N GLU A 255 1.32 -2.23 14.21
CA GLU A 255 1.28 -3.68 14.04
C GLU A 255 -0.02 -4.18 13.36
N ALA A 256 -0.48 -3.45 12.35
CA ALA A 256 -1.75 -3.75 11.67
C ALA A 256 -1.81 -5.20 11.14
N VAL A 257 -0.71 -5.72 10.60
CA VAL A 257 -0.67 -7.09 10.06
C VAL A 257 -0.78 -8.14 11.18
N SER A 258 -0.03 -7.97 12.26
CA SER A 258 -0.06 -8.89 13.41
C SER A 258 -1.44 -8.91 14.06
N VAL A 259 -2.05 -7.75 14.25
CA VAL A 259 -3.40 -7.64 14.82
C VAL A 259 -4.46 -8.18 13.87
N GLY A 260 -4.37 -7.89 12.58
CA GLY A 260 -5.28 -8.45 11.58
C GLY A 260 -5.20 -9.98 11.52
N ALA A 261 -4.00 -10.55 11.67
CA ALA A 261 -3.80 -11.99 11.77
C ALA A 261 -4.47 -12.57 13.04
N LEU A 262 -4.30 -11.92 14.19
CA LEU A 262 -4.97 -12.30 15.43
C LEU A 262 -6.49 -12.27 15.29
N LEU A 263 -7.06 -11.20 14.76
CA LEU A 263 -8.51 -11.06 14.53
C LEU A 263 -9.04 -12.07 13.52
N THR A 264 -8.19 -12.58 12.63
CA THR A 264 -8.57 -13.65 11.69
C THR A 264 -8.57 -15.01 12.38
N ALA A 265 -7.60 -15.27 13.23
CA ALA A 265 -7.49 -16.54 13.97
C ALA A 265 -8.50 -16.63 15.14
N ALA A 266 -8.89 -15.50 15.73
CA ALA A 266 -9.77 -15.41 16.89
C ALA A 266 -10.81 -14.28 16.67
N PRO A 267 -11.85 -14.52 15.86
CA PRO A 267 -12.82 -13.50 15.46
C PRO A 267 -13.66 -12.94 16.61
N ASP A 268 -13.72 -13.64 17.74
CA ASP A 268 -14.44 -13.21 18.94
C ASP A 268 -13.69 -12.17 19.77
N ILE A 269 -12.42 -11.93 19.47
CA ILE A 269 -11.65 -10.87 20.12
C ILE A 269 -12.12 -9.53 19.57
N PRO A 270 -12.49 -8.56 20.44
CA PRO A 270 -12.88 -7.25 19.97
C PRO A 270 -11.69 -6.56 19.27
N PRO A 271 -11.92 -5.94 18.10
CA PRO A 271 -10.87 -5.21 17.42
C PRO A 271 -10.37 -4.04 18.28
N PRO A 272 -9.07 -3.72 18.24
CA PRO A 272 -8.53 -2.58 18.96
C PRO A 272 -9.10 -1.27 18.40
N GLN A 273 -9.10 -0.25 19.24
CA GLN A 273 -9.48 1.09 18.81
C GLN A 273 -8.45 1.61 17.80
N VAL A 274 -8.92 1.98 16.62
CA VAL A 274 -8.09 2.63 15.59
C VAL A 274 -7.97 4.11 15.92
N THR A 275 -6.74 4.59 16.07
CA THR A 275 -6.46 6.01 16.34
C THR A 275 -6.03 6.71 15.07
N ILE A 276 -6.74 7.79 14.71
CA ILE A 276 -6.32 8.68 13.65
C ILE A 276 -5.31 9.67 14.25
N ALA A 277 -4.05 9.55 13.86
CA ALA A 277 -2.98 10.43 14.32
C ALA A 277 -3.12 11.83 13.72
N GLN A 278 -3.49 11.89 12.43
CA GLN A 278 -3.66 13.14 11.71
C GLN A 278 -4.73 12.97 10.61
N ARG A 279 -5.56 13.99 10.44
CA ARG A 279 -6.50 14.09 9.33
C ARG A 279 -6.21 15.32 8.50
N LEU A 280 -5.94 15.14 7.23
CA LEU A 280 -5.66 16.20 6.28
C LEU A 280 -6.84 16.34 5.31
N LEU A 281 -7.26 17.57 5.10
CA LEU A 281 -8.31 17.89 4.14
C LEU A 281 -7.67 18.52 2.89
N PRO A 282 -8.29 18.31 1.73
CA PRO A 282 -7.81 18.94 0.49
C PRO A 282 -7.95 20.46 0.57
N ASN A 283 -6.91 21.17 0.18
CA ASN A 283 -6.94 22.61 0.02
C ASN A 283 -7.37 22.95 -1.41
N ARG A 284 -8.68 23.19 -1.61
CA ARG A 284 -9.28 23.44 -2.92
C ARG A 284 -8.80 24.72 -3.61
N ALA A 285 -8.14 25.63 -2.89
CA ALA A 285 -7.65 26.89 -3.46
C ALA A 285 -6.35 26.72 -4.26
N ARG A 286 -5.75 25.52 -4.27
CA ARG A 286 -4.45 25.27 -4.90
C ARG A 286 -4.51 24.48 -6.21
N TYR A 287 -5.71 23.99 -6.59
CA TYR A 287 -5.90 23.19 -7.82
C TYR A 287 -7.18 23.58 -8.54
#